data_89c705b595614c2ded703c07354f983d
#
_entry.id   89c705b595614c2ded703c07354f983d
#
_cell.length_a   1.000
_cell.length_b   1.000
_cell.length_c   1.000
_cell.angle_alpha   90.00
_cell.angle_beta   90.00
_cell.angle_gamma   90.00
#
_symmetry.space_group_name_H-M   'P 1'
#
loop_
_entity.id
_entity.type
_entity.pdbx_description
1 polymer ?
#
loop_
_entity_poly.entity_id
_entity_poly.type
_entity_poly.pdbx_seq_one_letter_code
_entity_poly.pdbx_strand_id
1 'polypeptide(L)'
;MSSIAPRWLAMNRHGKRSALTDKLQSTTGLVDTTIQTVQKVATELRPGLLDKLGLAVALEHEAREFARRAGLQCALELDAGPIALGKRKAIDVFRVCQEMMTNIARHAHASRFLLRLSREGDNLILEVCDDGSGIEQQEIEGVGSLRLLGIKERAQLLGGSLEISGAPGKGGTRAVLSIPLQPAS
;
A
#
# COMPACT_ATOMS: atom_id res chain seq x y z
N MET A 1 -5.27 62.85 -9.09
CA MET A 1 -5.94 61.97 -10.09
C MET A 1 -5.81 60.55 -9.60
N SER A 2 -6.85 60.02 -9.01
CA SER A 2 -6.87 58.72 -8.31
C SER A 2 -7.29 57.63 -9.32
N SER A 3 -6.35 56.69 -9.64
CA SER A 3 -6.64 55.61 -10.54
C SER A 3 -7.39 54.49 -9.80
N ILE A 4 -8.67 54.35 -10.06
CA ILE A 4 -9.53 53.28 -9.56
C ILE A 4 -9.39 52.10 -10.56
N ALA A 5 -8.53 51.14 -10.25
CA ALA A 5 -8.51 49.89 -10.97
C ALA A 5 -9.83 49.16 -10.71
N PRO A 6 -10.51 48.63 -11.72
CA PRO A 6 -11.86 48.08 -11.56
C PRO A 6 -11.84 46.78 -10.78
N ARG A 7 -12.57 46.73 -9.68
CA ARG A 7 -12.74 45.63 -8.72
C ARG A 7 -13.25 44.30 -9.36
N TRP A 8 -13.86 44.36 -10.53
CA TRP A 8 -14.33 43.18 -11.27
C TRP A 8 -13.21 42.32 -11.86
N LEU A 9 -12.01 42.90 -12.13
CA LEU A 9 -10.85 42.14 -12.63
C LEU A 9 -10.26 41.18 -11.57
N ALA A 10 -10.38 41.52 -10.28
CA ALA A 10 -9.93 40.65 -9.19
C ALA A 10 -10.91 39.49 -8.93
N MET A 11 -12.20 39.72 -9.07
CA MET A 11 -13.23 38.69 -8.85
C MET A 11 -13.18 37.59 -9.91
N ASN A 12 -12.88 37.93 -11.18
CA ASN A 12 -12.86 36.96 -12.27
C ASN A 12 -11.61 36.04 -12.24
N ARG A 13 -10.53 36.46 -11.59
CA ARG A 13 -9.31 35.64 -11.39
C ARG A 13 -9.49 34.57 -10.30
N HIS A 14 -10.28 34.84 -9.25
CA HIS A 14 -10.53 33.88 -8.16
C HIS A 14 -11.49 32.77 -8.60
N GLY A 15 -12.56 33.10 -9.36
CA GLY A 15 -13.48 32.10 -9.88
C GLY A 15 -12.85 31.12 -10.88
N LYS A 16 -11.95 31.61 -11.76
CA LYS A 16 -11.22 30.75 -12.69
C LYS A 16 -10.19 29.84 -12.02
N ARG A 17 -9.53 30.31 -10.94
CA ARG A 17 -8.59 29.48 -10.17
C ARG A 17 -9.32 28.37 -9.39
N SER A 18 -10.46 28.67 -8.76
CA SER A 18 -11.29 27.67 -8.08
C SER A 18 -11.76 26.60 -9.05
N ALA A 19 -12.35 26.97 -10.18
CA ALA A 19 -12.82 26.02 -11.20
C ALA A 19 -11.67 25.16 -11.80
N LEU A 20 -10.45 25.69 -11.89
CA LEU A 20 -9.28 24.91 -12.34
C LEU A 20 -8.84 23.91 -11.26
N THR A 21 -8.83 24.33 -10.00
CA THR A 21 -8.48 23.48 -8.87
C THR A 21 -9.50 22.35 -8.70
N ASP A 22 -10.79 22.64 -8.84
CA ASP A 22 -11.86 21.65 -8.77
C ASP A 22 -11.77 20.64 -9.93
N LYS A 23 -11.45 21.12 -11.14
CA LYS A 23 -11.18 20.23 -12.29
C LYS A 23 -9.94 19.37 -12.09
N LEU A 24 -8.86 19.90 -11.55
CA LEU A 24 -7.65 19.13 -11.24
C LEU A 24 -7.94 18.06 -10.20
N GLN A 25 -8.66 18.39 -9.13
CA GLN A 25 -9.04 17.42 -8.10
C GLN A 25 -9.95 16.32 -8.64
N SER A 26 -10.95 16.68 -9.47
CA SER A 26 -11.84 15.69 -10.11
C SER A 26 -11.07 14.79 -11.10
N THR A 27 -10.13 15.35 -11.86
CA THR A 27 -9.30 14.57 -12.78
C THR A 27 -8.36 13.65 -12.04
N THR A 28 -7.74 14.10 -10.95
CA THR A 28 -6.89 13.27 -10.09
C THR A 28 -7.69 12.11 -9.48
N GLY A 29 -8.92 12.37 -9.01
CA GLY A 29 -9.82 11.33 -8.52
C GLY A 29 -10.21 10.30 -9.59
N LEU A 30 -10.43 10.74 -10.83
CA LEU A 30 -10.73 9.85 -11.95
C LEU A 30 -9.51 8.96 -12.32
N VAL A 31 -8.34 9.56 -12.36
CA VAL A 31 -7.06 8.84 -12.59
C VAL A 31 -6.82 7.81 -11.51
N ASP A 32 -7.01 8.16 -10.24
CA ASP A 32 -6.85 7.23 -9.12
C ASP A 32 -7.86 6.07 -9.20
N THR A 33 -9.11 6.35 -9.54
CA THR A 33 -10.15 5.32 -9.74
C THR A 33 -9.79 4.40 -10.92
N THR A 34 -9.29 4.97 -12.02
CA THR A 34 -8.87 4.19 -13.19
C THR A 34 -7.67 3.31 -12.86
N ILE A 35 -6.68 3.84 -12.14
CA ILE A 35 -5.54 3.06 -11.66
C ILE A 35 -5.99 1.91 -10.76
N GLN A 36 -6.91 2.16 -9.83
CA GLN A 36 -7.49 1.12 -8.97
C GLN A 36 -8.22 0.05 -9.76
N THR A 37 -8.99 0.45 -10.79
CA THR A 37 -9.71 -0.49 -11.66
C THR A 37 -8.75 -1.34 -12.47
N VAL A 38 -7.71 -0.74 -13.06
CA VAL A 38 -6.67 -1.46 -13.80
C VAL A 38 -5.88 -2.38 -12.86
N GLN A 39 -5.55 -1.95 -11.64
CA GLN A 39 -4.90 -2.78 -10.64
C GLN A 39 -5.80 -3.93 -10.20
N LYS A 40 -7.11 -3.71 -10.05
CA LYS A 40 -8.09 -4.76 -9.74
C LYS A 40 -8.16 -5.80 -10.86
N VAL A 41 -8.26 -5.37 -12.10
CA VAL A 41 -8.27 -6.26 -13.28
C VAL A 41 -6.93 -7.03 -13.39
N ALA A 42 -5.80 -6.36 -13.20
CA ALA A 42 -4.47 -7.00 -13.20
C ALA A 42 -4.34 -8.01 -12.04
N THR A 43 -4.94 -7.75 -10.89
CA THR A 43 -4.97 -8.66 -9.73
C THR A 43 -5.91 -9.85 -9.97
N GLU A 44 -7.02 -9.65 -10.67
CA GLU A 44 -7.93 -10.72 -11.10
C GLU A 44 -7.30 -11.65 -12.14
N LEU A 45 -6.33 -11.15 -12.92
CA LEU A 45 -5.59 -11.94 -13.92
C LEU A 45 -4.41 -12.76 -13.32
N ARG A 46 -4.05 -12.59 -12.03
CA ARG A 46 -2.95 -13.31 -11.35
C ARG A 46 -3.33 -14.40 -10.32
N PRO A 47 -4.59 -14.84 -10.16
CA PRO A 47 -4.91 -15.98 -9.28
C PRO A 47 -4.14 -17.25 -9.64
N GLY A 48 -3.70 -17.38 -10.91
CA GLY A 48 -3.04 -18.58 -11.40
C GLY A 48 -1.69 -18.91 -10.74
N LEU A 49 -0.91 -17.91 -10.32
CA LEU A 49 0.38 -18.15 -9.65
C LEU A 49 0.17 -18.54 -8.19
N LEU A 50 -0.70 -17.81 -7.50
CA LEU A 50 -1.07 -18.07 -6.12
C LEU A 50 -1.71 -19.44 -5.95
N ASP A 51 -2.60 -19.82 -6.88
CA ASP A 51 -3.30 -21.10 -6.87
C ASP A 51 -2.38 -22.29 -7.18
N LYS A 52 -1.39 -22.12 -8.06
CA LYS A 52 -0.51 -23.20 -8.53
C LYS A 52 0.75 -23.35 -7.68
N LEU A 53 1.33 -22.25 -7.21
CA LEU A 53 2.65 -22.23 -6.61
C LEU A 53 2.63 -21.74 -5.15
N GLY A 54 1.47 -21.33 -4.64
CA GLY A 54 1.31 -20.88 -3.27
C GLY A 54 1.72 -19.43 -3.00
N LEU A 55 1.49 -18.98 -1.75
CA LEU A 55 1.61 -17.60 -1.34
C LEU A 55 3.05 -17.06 -1.42
N ALA A 56 4.03 -17.81 -0.94
CA ALA A 56 5.42 -17.36 -0.89
C ALA A 56 5.96 -17.05 -2.30
N VAL A 57 5.76 -17.97 -3.27
CA VAL A 57 6.21 -17.79 -4.66
C VAL A 57 5.47 -16.62 -5.33
N ALA A 58 4.17 -16.47 -5.05
CA ALA A 58 3.40 -15.35 -5.59
C ALA A 58 3.89 -14.00 -5.04
N LEU A 59 4.21 -13.92 -3.75
CA LEU A 59 4.78 -12.73 -3.10
C LEU A 59 6.18 -12.40 -3.63
N GLU A 60 7.04 -13.40 -3.80
CA GLU A 60 8.37 -13.22 -4.39
C GLU A 60 8.28 -12.60 -5.78
N HIS A 61 7.45 -13.18 -6.63
CA HIS A 61 7.26 -12.68 -8.00
C HIS A 61 6.75 -11.25 -8.01
N GLU A 62 5.74 -10.95 -7.21
CA GLU A 62 5.14 -9.61 -7.12
C GLU A 62 6.15 -8.57 -6.60
N ALA A 63 6.93 -8.92 -5.57
CA ALA A 63 7.93 -8.01 -5.01
C ALA A 63 9.05 -7.69 -6.01
N ARG A 64 9.53 -8.68 -6.75
CA ARG A 64 10.54 -8.47 -7.80
C ARG A 64 10.00 -7.60 -8.94
N GLU A 65 8.78 -7.86 -9.40
CA GLU A 65 8.12 -7.06 -10.44
C GLU A 65 7.84 -5.62 -9.97
N PHE A 66 7.42 -5.46 -8.73
CA PHE A 66 7.25 -4.14 -8.13
C PHE A 66 8.57 -3.37 -8.06
N ALA A 67 9.64 -3.99 -7.54
CA ALA A 67 10.97 -3.41 -7.45
C ALA A 67 11.47 -2.92 -8.82
N ARG A 68 11.32 -3.77 -9.86
CA ARG A 68 11.71 -3.44 -11.23
C ARG A 68 10.95 -2.22 -11.77
N ARG A 69 9.62 -2.15 -11.52
CA ARG A 69 8.78 -1.03 -12.00
C ARG A 69 9.06 0.27 -11.26
N ALA A 70 9.31 0.17 -9.94
CA ALA A 70 9.53 1.33 -9.09
C ALA A 70 11.00 1.80 -9.07
N GLY A 71 11.93 1.04 -9.65
CA GLY A 71 13.36 1.34 -9.61
C GLY A 71 13.99 1.16 -8.23
N LEU A 72 13.44 0.24 -7.39
CA LEU A 72 13.86 -0.01 -6.03
C LEU A 72 14.71 -1.28 -5.93
N GLN A 73 15.58 -1.35 -4.94
CA GLN A 73 16.21 -2.60 -4.53
C GLN A 73 15.25 -3.40 -3.64
N CYS A 74 15.16 -4.72 -3.85
CA CYS A 74 14.30 -5.61 -3.08
C CYS A 74 15.13 -6.69 -2.38
N ALA A 75 15.03 -6.77 -1.05
CA ALA A 75 15.48 -7.91 -0.27
C ALA A 75 14.28 -8.81 0.06
N LEU A 76 14.46 -10.13 0.00
CA LEU A 76 13.42 -11.12 0.24
C LEU A 76 13.88 -12.12 1.30
N GLU A 77 13.04 -12.33 2.32
CA GLU A 77 13.21 -13.34 3.37
C GLU A 77 11.90 -14.12 3.48
N LEU A 78 11.76 -15.20 2.71
CA LEU A 78 10.53 -15.96 2.58
C LEU A 78 10.71 -17.37 3.17
N ASP A 79 10.77 -17.45 4.50
CA ASP A 79 10.97 -18.69 5.26
C ASP A 79 9.77 -18.97 6.17
N ALA A 80 8.62 -19.22 5.58
CA ALA A 80 7.42 -19.54 6.34
C ALA A 80 7.10 -21.06 6.35
N GLY A 81 7.90 -21.86 5.67
CA GLY A 81 7.61 -23.28 5.49
C GLY A 81 6.26 -23.51 4.78
N PRO A 82 5.63 -24.69 4.96
CA PRO A 82 4.31 -24.95 4.42
C PRO A 82 3.26 -24.04 5.08
N ILE A 83 2.59 -23.21 4.27
CA ILE A 83 1.58 -22.28 4.74
C ILE A 83 0.20 -22.89 4.52
N ALA A 84 -0.44 -23.35 5.59
CA ALA A 84 -1.82 -23.82 5.55
C ALA A 84 -2.80 -22.64 5.64
N LEU A 85 -2.95 -21.89 4.55
CA LEU A 85 -3.96 -20.84 4.40
C LEU A 85 -5.02 -21.28 3.40
N GLY A 86 -6.29 -21.12 3.78
CA GLY A 86 -7.37 -21.26 2.79
C GLY A 86 -7.19 -20.25 1.64
N LYS A 87 -7.57 -20.65 0.44
CA LYS A 87 -7.41 -19.87 -0.80
C LYS A 87 -7.83 -18.39 -0.67
N ARG A 88 -8.95 -18.13 -0.03
CA ARG A 88 -9.46 -16.77 0.18
C ARG A 88 -8.52 -15.94 1.05
N LYS A 89 -8.07 -16.49 2.18
CA LYS A 89 -7.12 -15.80 3.07
C LYS A 89 -5.79 -15.52 2.36
N ALA A 90 -5.28 -16.47 1.56
CA ALA A 90 -4.05 -16.27 0.79
C ALA A 90 -4.17 -15.10 -0.21
N ILE A 91 -5.32 -14.96 -0.88
CA ILE A 91 -5.60 -13.83 -1.78
C ILE A 91 -5.62 -12.51 -1.00
N ASP A 92 -6.26 -12.49 0.16
CA ASP A 92 -6.36 -11.27 0.97
C ASP A 92 -5.00 -10.85 1.53
N VAL A 93 -4.16 -11.79 1.99
CA VAL A 93 -2.76 -11.52 2.39
C VAL A 93 -1.94 -10.96 1.23
N PHE A 94 -2.08 -11.56 0.05
CA PHE A 94 -1.41 -11.08 -1.16
C PHE A 94 -1.81 -9.64 -1.50
N ARG A 95 -3.09 -9.29 -1.38
CA ARG A 95 -3.59 -7.93 -1.59
C ARG A 95 -3.06 -6.94 -0.57
N VAL A 96 -3.01 -7.33 0.72
CA VAL A 96 -2.40 -6.50 1.76
C VAL A 96 -0.94 -6.21 1.43
N CYS A 97 -0.18 -7.21 1.00
CA CYS A 97 1.20 -7.01 0.57
C CYS A 97 1.33 -6.02 -0.60
N GLN A 98 0.48 -6.15 -1.62
CA GLN A 98 0.47 -5.20 -2.75
C GLN A 98 0.19 -3.76 -2.31
N GLU A 99 -0.71 -3.59 -1.34
CA GLU A 99 -1.07 -2.28 -0.81
C GLU A 99 0.07 -1.68 0.02
N MET A 100 0.76 -2.49 0.85
CA MET A 100 1.96 -2.08 1.58
C MET A 100 3.07 -1.61 0.61
N MET A 101 3.36 -2.38 -0.44
CA MET A 101 4.36 -1.99 -1.45
C MET A 101 3.94 -0.73 -2.22
N THR A 102 2.66 -0.58 -2.54
CA THR A 102 2.14 0.62 -3.21
C THR A 102 2.34 1.88 -2.37
N ASN A 103 2.23 1.76 -1.04
CA ASN A 103 2.49 2.87 -0.12
C ASN A 103 3.96 3.31 -0.18
N ILE A 104 4.91 2.37 -0.31
CA ILE A 104 6.33 2.68 -0.50
C ILE A 104 6.53 3.54 -1.76
N ALA A 105 6.00 3.10 -2.90
CA ALA A 105 6.18 3.82 -4.17
C ALA A 105 5.62 5.25 -4.16
N ARG A 106 4.58 5.51 -3.37
CA ARG A 106 3.88 6.79 -3.38
C ARG A 106 4.39 7.80 -2.36
N HIS A 107 4.91 7.33 -1.24
CA HIS A 107 5.11 8.16 -0.06
C HIS A 107 6.52 8.07 0.54
N ALA A 108 7.23 6.97 0.34
CA ALA A 108 8.43 6.72 1.11
C ALA A 108 9.69 7.42 0.57
N HIS A 109 9.76 7.78 -0.71
CA HIS A 109 11.02 8.19 -1.34
C HIS A 109 12.18 7.21 -1.03
N ALA A 110 11.84 5.93 -0.91
CA ALA A 110 12.76 4.86 -0.56
C ALA A 110 13.70 4.53 -1.72
N SER A 111 14.85 3.94 -1.40
CA SER A 111 15.76 3.34 -2.37
C SER A 111 15.69 1.81 -2.39
N ARG A 112 15.25 1.23 -1.28
CA ARG A 112 15.12 -0.23 -1.09
C ARG A 112 14.00 -0.58 -0.14
N PHE A 113 13.55 -1.83 -0.24
CA PHE A 113 12.63 -2.40 0.74
C PHE A 113 12.97 -3.89 1.00
N LEU A 114 12.54 -4.36 2.15
CA LEU A 114 12.56 -5.75 2.57
C LEU A 114 11.13 -6.29 2.59
N LEU A 115 10.91 -7.46 2.00
CA LEU A 115 9.70 -8.26 2.19
C LEU A 115 10.10 -9.54 2.93
N ARG A 116 9.52 -9.73 4.12
CA ARG A 116 9.70 -10.95 4.92
C ARG A 116 8.37 -11.67 5.08
N LEU A 117 8.39 -12.98 4.92
CA LEU A 117 7.29 -13.87 5.23
C LEU A 117 7.83 -14.97 6.15
N SER A 118 7.34 -15.03 7.37
CA SER A 118 7.77 -15.99 8.38
C SER A 118 6.58 -16.59 9.12
N ARG A 119 6.83 -17.65 9.86
CA ARG A 119 5.88 -18.23 10.79
C ARG A 119 6.38 -18.04 12.22
N GLU A 120 5.55 -17.46 13.07
CA GLU A 120 5.81 -17.32 14.50
C GLU A 120 4.71 -18.01 15.30
N GLY A 121 5.03 -19.20 15.83
CA GLY A 121 4.03 -20.04 16.49
C GLY A 121 2.91 -20.43 15.52
N ASP A 122 1.69 -20.06 15.86
CA ASP A 122 0.49 -20.30 15.05
C ASP A 122 0.11 -19.10 14.16
N ASN A 123 0.98 -18.11 14.04
CA ASN A 123 0.74 -16.94 13.19
C ASN A 123 1.65 -16.93 11.95
N LEU A 124 1.09 -16.49 10.84
CA LEU A 124 1.83 -16.05 9.68
C LEU A 124 2.13 -14.57 9.83
N ILE A 125 3.39 -14.21 9.69
CA ILE A 125 3.88 -12.84 9.76
C ILE A 125 4.33 -12.42 8.36
N LEU A 126 3.72 -11.35 7.87
CA LEU A 126 4.13 -10.66 6.65
C LEU A 126 4.63 -9.28 7.03
N GLU A 127 5.91 -9.02 6.78
CA GLU A 127 6.54 -7.74 7.06
C GLU A 127 7.03 -7.09 5.78
N VAL A 128 6.77 -5.80 5.66
CA VAL A 128 7.32 -4.93 4.60
C VAL A 128 7.98 -3.75 5.29
N CYS A 129 9.27 -3.54 4.99
CA CYS A 129 10.08 -2.48 5.59
C CYS A 129 10.82 -1.71 4.50
N ASP A 130 10.75 -0.39 4.51
CA ASP A 130 11.47 0.49 3.57
C ASP A 130 12.48 1.38 4.29
N ASP A 131 13.39 1.99 3.53
CA ASP A 131 14.39 2.94 4.01
C ASP A 131 14.05 4.41 3.66
N GLY A 132 12.79 4.71 3.45
CA GLY A 132 12.34 6.02 3.00
C GLY A 132 12.24 7.07 4.10
N SER A 133 11.37 8.05 3.89
CA SER A 133 11.17 9.18 4.82
C SER A 133 10.51 8.77 6.15
N GLY A 134 9.91 7.58 6.20
CA GLY A 134 9.12 7.14 7.33
C GLY A 134 7.69 7.68 7.30
N ILE A 135 6.92 7.32 8.32
CA ILE A 135 5.55 7.76 8.51
C ILE A 135 5.44 8.45 9.88
N GLU A 136 4.83 9.62 9.92
CA GLU A 136 4.58 10.32 11.18
C GLU A 136 3.39 9.71 11.94
N GLN A 137 3.43 9.74 13.27
CA GLN A 137 2.35 9.22 14.11
C GLN A 137 0.99 9.85 13.78
N GLN A 138 0.99 11.13 13.44
CA GLN A 138 -0.21 11.88 13.05
C GLN A 138 -0.80 11.37 11.72
N GLU A 139 0.02 10.85 10.81
CA GLU A 139 -0.43 10.26 9.55
C GLU A 139 -1.03 8.86 9.75
N ILE A 140 -0.56 8.12 10.76
CA ILE A 140 -1.11 6.80 11.12
C ILE A 140 -2.50 6.93 11.74
N GLU A 141 -2.73 8.00 12.53
CA GLU A 141 -3.96 8.25 13.29
C GLU A 141 -4.94 9.20 12.57
N GLY A 142 -4.47 9.94 11.56
CA GLY A 142 -5.22 10.99 10.89
C GLY A 142 -6.27 10.49 9.90
N VAL A 143 -7.29 11.33 9.66
CA VAL A 143 -8.38 11.11 8.69
C VAL A 143 -7.87 10.97 7.24
N GLY A 144 -6.64 11.38 6.97
CA GLY A 144 -5.99 11.29 5.64
C GLY A 144 -5.59 9.87 5.21
N SER A 145 -5.61 8.90 6.10
CA SER A 145 -5.15 7.54 5.83
C SER A 145 -6.28 6.54 5.54
N LEU A 146 -7.29 6.91 4.74
CA LEU A 146 -8.34 5.98 4.29
C LEU A 146 -7.77 4.65 3.75
N ARG A 147 -6.58 4.68 3.19
CA ARG A 147 -5.86 3.50 2.71
C ARG A 147 -5.32 2.63 3.84
N LEU A 148 -4.68 3.25 4.84
CA LEU A 148 -4.18 2.52 6.01
C LEU A 148 -5.35 1.91 6.78
N LEU A 149 -6.48 2.63 6.86
CA LEU A 149 -7.71 2.10 7.42
C LEU A 149 -8.18 0.86 6.66
N GLY A 150 -8.22 0.92 5.32
CA GLY A 150 -8.61 -0.23 4.48
C GLY A 150 -7.71 -1.46 4.66
N ILE A 151 -6.39 -1.26 4.84
CA ILE A 151 -5.47 -2.37 5.13
C ILE A 151 -5.72 -2.92 6.53
N LYS A 152 -5.91 -2.06 7.54
CA LYS A 152 -6.22 -2.46 8.92
C LYS A 152 -7.54 -3.24 9.00
N GLU A 153 -8.59 -2.77 8.35
CA GLU A 153 -9.88 -3.47 8.27
C GLU A 153 -9.72 -4.86 7.63
N ARG A 154 -8.94 -4.95 6.56
CA ARG A 154 -8.66 -6.23 5.89
C ARG A 154 -7.89 -7.19 6.81
N ALA A 155 -6.91 -6.69 7.57
CA ALA A 155 -6.20 -7.48 8.57
C ALA A 155 -7.16 -8.04 9.63
N GLN A 156 -8.09 -7.22 10.13
CA GLN A 156 -9.12 -7.64 11.09
C GLN A 156 -10.07 -8.71 10.51
N LEU A 157 -10.48 -8.56 9.25
CA LEU A 157 -11.30 -9.57 8.55
C LEU A 157 -10.58 -10.92 8.39
N LEU A 158 -9.25 -10.90 8.34
CA LEU A 158 -8.42 -12.11 8.35
C LEU A 158 -8.29 -12.73 9.74
N GLY A 159 -8.81 -12.09 10.78
CA GLY A 159 -8.67 -12.47 12.19
C GLY A 159 -7.30 -12.09 12.77
N GLY A 160 -6.60 -11.16 12.14
CA GLY A 160 -5.26 -10.72 12.50
C GLY A 160 -5.17 -9.25 12.85
N SER A 161 -3.95 -8.74 12.87
CA SER A 161 -3.63 -7.34 13.14
C SER A 161 -2.60 -6.80 12.15
N LEU A 162 -2.63 -5.48 11.94
CA LEU A 162 -1.63 -4.73 11.20
C LEU A 162 -1.00 -3.69 12.11
N GLU A 163 0.31 -3.74 12.26
CA GLU A 163 1.11 -2.74 12.96
C GLU A 163 1.94 -1.95 11.95
N ILE A 164 1.97 -0.63 12.12
CA ILE A 164 2.78 0.28 11.29
C ILE A 164 3.58 1.15 12.24
N SER A 165 4.87 1.20 12.02
CA SER A 165 5.82 1.95 12.86
C SER A 165 6.98 2.48 12.01
N GLY A 166 7.80 3.36 12.59
CA GLY A 166 9.09 3.70 11.99
C GLY A 166 9.98 2.45 11.88
N ALA A 167 10.72 2.36 10.77
CA ALA A 167 11.67 1.28 10.59
C ALA A 167 12.87 1.41 11.55
N PRO A 168 13.51 0.30 11.96
CA PRO A 168 14.73 0.34 12.77
C PRO A 168 15.84 1.10 12.02
N GLY A 169 16.38 2.15 12.64
CA GLY A 169 17.47 2.96 12.07
C GLY A 169 17.05 4.42 11.83
N LYS A 170 17.62 5.02 10.81
CA LYS A 170 17.36 6.43 10.46
C LYS A 170 16.38 6.52 9.30
N GLY A 171 15.12 6.63 9.59
CA GLY A 171 14.05 6.79 8.59
C GLY A 171 13.47 5.47 8.10
N GLY A 172 12.39 5.55 7.31
CA GLY A 172 11.67 4.41 6.75
C GLY A 172 10.45 3.98 7.55
N THR A 173 9.65 3.11 6.94
CA THR A 173 8.43 2.56 7.54
C THR A 173 8.53 1.05 7.64
N ARG A 174 8.01 0.50 8.72
CA ARG A 174 7.84 -0.93 8.96
C ARG A 174 6.37 -1.24 9.13
N ALA A 175 5.82 -2.07 8.26
CA ALA A 175 4.44 -2.56 8.33
C ALA A 175 4.46 -4.08 8.53
N VAL A 176 3.75 -4.56 9.56
CA VAL A 176 3.69 -5.97 9.95
C VAL A 176 2.25 -6.43 10.02
N LEU A 177 1.89 -7.37 9.18
CA LEU A 177 0.63 -8.10 9.24
C LEU A 177 0.87 -9.43 9.97
N SER A 178 0.10 -9.65 11.04
CA SER A 178 0.06 -10.93 11.78
C SER A 178 -1.32 -11.55 11.62
N ILE A 179 -1.39 -12.79 11.13
CA ILE A 179 -2.66 -13.51 10.96
C ILE A 179 -2.57 -14.93 11.51
N PRO A 180 -3.62 -15.44 12.18
CA PRO A 180 -3.63 -16.80 12.69
C PRO A 180 -3.70 -17.81 11.53
N LEU A 181 -2.79 -18.79 11.55
CA LEU A 181 -2.86 -19.98 10.72
C LEU A 181 -3.98 -20.85 11.28
N GLN A 182 -4.78 -21.46 10.42
CA GLN A 182 -5.71 -22.49 10.86
C GLN A 182 -4.89 -23.69 11.33
N PRO A 183 -5.27 -24.35 12.45
CA PRO A 183 -4.66 -25.61 12.81
C PRO A 183 -4.80 -26.56 11.61
N ALA A 184 -3.72 -27.25 11.27
CA ALA A 184 -3.75 -28.29 10.24
C ALA A 184 -4.77 -29.35 10.69
N SER A 185 -5.85 -29.49 9.93
CA SER A 185 -6.88 -30.53 10.16
C SER A 185 -6.36 -31.89 9.77
#